data_f45b791727ae7434d397183292ad709e
#
_entry.id   f45b791727ae7434d397183292ad709e
#
_cell.length_a   1.000
_cell.length_b   1.000
_cell.length_c   1.000
_cell.angle_alpha   90.00
_cell.angle_beta   90.00
_cell.angle_gamma   90.00
#
_symmetry.space_group_name_H-M   'P 1'
#
loop_
_entity.id
_entity.type
_entity.pdbx_description
1 polymer ?
#
loop_
_entity_poly.entity_id
_entity_poly.type
_entity_poly.pdbx_seq_one_letter_code
_entity_poly.pdbx_strand_id
1 'polypeptide(L)'
;STSVARVMDVLAEEFNKSHTDSFIAVQGIGSTAGITMVNKGVVELGMSSRYLTESEKGEDLNVDLIAYDGLAVVINRSNTLSNLTQEQLYNIYKGKITNWKLVGGEDKPIAVVTRETSSGTRYSFESLLGLTRIIN
;
A
#
# COMPACT_ATOMS: atom_id res chain seq x y z
N SER A 1 -4.17 -1.81 -7.58
CA SER A 1 -4.10 -1.45 -6.15
C SER A 1 -5.36 -1.88 -5.41
N THR A 2 -5.21 -2.51 -4.25
CA THR A 2 -6.34 -2.87 -3.37
C THR A 2 -6.91 -1.66 -2.63
N SER A 3 -6.08 -0.73 -2.21
CA SER A 3 -6.56 0.47 -1.49
C SER A 3 -7.28 1.47 -2.40
N VAL A 4 -6.79 1.68 -3.61
CA VAL A 4 -7.43 2.57 -4.59
C VAL A 4 -8.73 1.97 -5.13
N ALA A 5 -8.83 0.64 -5.22
CA ALA A 5 -10.01 -0.04 -5.74
C ALA A 5 -11.31 0.36 -5.04
N ARG A 6 -11.28 0.56 -3.73
CA ARG A 6 -12.48 0.98 -2.97
C ARG A 6 -13.03 2.33 -3.41
N VAL A 7 -12.16 3.28 -3.72
CA VAL A 7 -12.55 4.59 -4.25
C VAL A 7 -13.03 4.45 -5.68
N MET A 8 -12.32 3.66 -6.49
CA MET A 8 -12.65 3.46 -7.89
C MET A 8 -13.96 2.69 -8.07
N ASP A 9 -14.31 1.77 -7.18
CA ASP A 9 -15.61 1.08 -7.20
C ASP A 9 -16.77 2.09 -7.13
N VAL A 10 -16.69 3.07 -6.22
CA VAL A 10 -17.72 4.10 -6.08
C VAL A 10 -17.77 5.01 -7.31
N LEU A 11 -16.60 5.44 -7.80
CA LEU A 11 -16.52 6.28 -9.00
C LEU A 11 -16.99 5.56 -10.26
N ALA A 12 -16.65 4.29 -10.42
CA ALA A 12 -17.10 3.47 -11.54
C ALA A 12 -18.62 3.24 -11.51
N GLU A 13 -19.18 3.01 -10.33
CA GLU A 13 -20.65 2.88 -10.18
C GLU A 13 -21.37 4.14 -10.64
N GLU A 14 -20.92 5.33 -10.22
CA GLU A 14 -21.50 6.60 -10.66
C GLU A 14 -21.29 6.85 -12.15
N PHE A 15 -20.11 6.56 -12.69
CA PHE A 15 -19.83 6.66 -14.13
C PHE A 15 -20.75 5.76 -14.96
N ASN A 16 -20.92 4.50 -14.55
CA ASN A 16 -21.73 3.53 -15.26
C ASN A 16 -23.22 3.91 -15.30
N LYS A 17 -23.73 4.65 -14.30
CA LYS A 17 -25.10 5.17 -14.29
C LYS A 17 -25.35 6.23 -15.37
N SER A 18 -24.38 7.06 -15.67
CA SER A 18 -24.49 8.20 -16.59
C SER A 18 -23.94 7.92 -17.99
N HIS A 19 -23.20 6.83 -18.18
CA HIS A 19 -22.58 6.45 -19.46
C HIS A 19 -23.00 5.04 -19.85
N THR A 20 -24.17 4.92 -20.45
CA THR A 20 -24.82 3.62 -20.71
C THR A 20 -24.21 2.82 -21.87
N ASP A 21 -23.39 3.45 -22.71
CA ASP A 21 -22.64 2.85 -23.83
C ASP A 21 -21.21 2.40 -23.45
N SER A 22 -20.83 2.61 -22.21
CA SER A 22 -19.55 2.15 -21.63
C SER A 22 -19.81 1.47 -20.29
N PHE A 23 -18.92 0.56 -19.90
CA PHE A 23 -18.99 -0.10 -18.59
C PHE A 23 -17.59 -0.24 -17.99
N ILE A 24 -17.41 0.26 -16.77
CA ILE A 24 -16.18 0.11 -16.01
C ILE A 24 -16.35 -0.96 -14.93
N ALA A 25 -15.53 -2.00 -14.99
CA ALA A 25 -15.38 -3.01 -13.94
C ALA A 25 -14.05 -2.81 -13.21
N VAL A 26 -14.07 -2.85 -11.89
CA VAL A 26 -12.91 -2.61 -11.03
C VAL A 26 -12.44 -3.90 -10.38
N GLN A 27 -11.13 -4.15 -10.39
CA GLN A 27 -10.50 -5.27 -9.69
C GLN A 27 -9.30 -4.81 -8.88
N GLY A 28 -9.32 -5.07 -7.58
CA GLY A 28 -8.27 -4.69 -6.64
C GLY A 28 -7.23 -5.81 -6.42
N ILE A 29 -6.28 -5.98 -7.33
CA ILE A 29 -5.28 -7.06 -7.32
C ILE A 29 -3.85 -6.62 -6.94
N GLY A 30 -3.70 -5.45 -6.34
CA GLY A 30 -2.41 -4.87 -5.97
C GLY A 30 -1.86 -3.90 -7.01
N SER A 31 -0.90 -3.05 -6.59
CA SER A 31 -0.35 -1.99 -7.46
C SER A 31 0.53 -2.56 -8.57
N THR A 32 1.43 -3.47 -8.25
CA THR A 32 2.34 -4.08 -9.25
C THR A 32 1.57 -4.79 -10.34
N ALA A 33 0.54 -5.57 -9.98
CA ALA A 33 -0.29 -6.25 -10.97
C ALA A 33 -1.07 -5.26 -11.85
N GLY A 34 -1.64 -4.19 -11.27
CA GLY A 34 -2.34 -3.14 -12.02
C GLY A 34 -1.43 -2.45 -13.04
N ILE A 35 -0.21 -2.07 -12.64
CA ILE A 35 0.79 -1.47 -13.53
C ILE A 35 1.21 -2.45 -14.64
N THR A 36 1.44 -3.71 -14.30
CA THR A 36 1.82 -4.74 -15.29
C THR A 36 0.73 -4.95 -16.32
N MET A 37 -0.54 -5.01 -15.89
CA MET A 37 -1.66 -5.27 -16.79
C MET A 37 -1.92 -4.11 -17.76
N VAL A 38 -1.82 -2.86 -17.30
CA VAL A 38 -1.98 -1.71 -18.20
C VAL A 38 -0.80 -1.61 -19.17
N ASN A 39 0.43 -1.87 -18.74
CA ASN A 39 1.60 -1.90 -19.63
C ASN A 39 1.51 -2.98 -20.71
N LYS A 40 0.83 -4.09 -20.43
CA LYS A 40 0.58 -5.15 -21.40
C LYS A 40 -0.68 -4.94 -22.26
N GLY A 41 -1.39 -3.85 -22.07
CA GLY A 41 -2.64 -3.57 -22.77
C GLY A 41 -3.78 -4.55 -22.44
N VAL A 42 -3.70 -5.23 -21.29
CA VAL A 42 -4.75 -6.16 -20.84
C VAL A 42 -5.93 -5.40 -20.23
N VAL A 43 -5.64 -4.25 -19.63
CA VAL A 43 -6.65 -3.32 -19.09
C VAL A 43 -6.37 -1.91 -19.57
N GLU A 44 -7.38 -1.07 -19.63
CA GLU A 44 -7.28 0.33 -20.07
C GLU A 44 -6.73 1.23 -18.95
N LEU A 45 -7.05 0.93 -17.69
CA LEU A 45 -6.64 1.71 -16.52
C LEU A 45 -5.97 0.81 -15.49
N GLY A 46 -4.79 1.19 -15.03
CA GLY A 46 -4.10 0.56 -13.92
C GLY A 46 -4.20 1.42 -12.65
N MET A 47 -4.48 0.80 -11.50
CA MET A 47 -4.55 1.49 -10.22
C MET A 47 -3.27 1.25 -9.42
N SER A 48 -2.65 2.31 -8.90
CA SER A 48 -1.47 2.22 -8.04
C SER A 48 -1.62 3.10 -6.80
N SER A 49 -1.19 2.59 -5.63
CA SER A 49 -1.03 3.33 -4.38
C SER A 49 0.43 3.66 -4.08
N ARG A 50 1.27 3.66 -5.09
CA ARG A 50 2.68 4.08 -5.05
C ARG A 50 3.07 4.73 -6.37
N TYR A 51 4.17 5.44 -6.39
CA TYR A 51 4.76 5.91 -7.66
C TYR A 51 5.28 4.72 -8.49
N LEU A 52 5.32 4.91 -9.79
CA LEU A 52 5.94 3.95 -10.70
C LEU A 52 7.46 3.97 -10.51
N THR A 53 8.08 2.81 -10.59
CA THR A 53 9.54 2.70 -10.69
C THR A 53 9.99 3.10 -12.08
N GLU A 54 11.27 3.43 -12.26
CA GLU A 54 11.80 3.80 -13.58
C GLU A 54 11.59 2.70 -14.64
N SER A 55 11.69 1.43 -14.22
CA SER A 55 11.45 0.29 -15.13
C SER A 55 9.98 0.08 -15.50
N GLU A 56 9.05 0.66 -14.74
CA GLU A 56 7.61 0.57 -15.00
C GLU A 56 7.07 1.73 -15.86
N LYS A 57 7.82 2.80 -15.96
CA LYS A 57 7.49 3.95 -16.80
C LYS A 57 7.68 3.58 -18.27
N GLY A 58 6.60 3.14 -18.91
CA GLY A 58 6.58 2.95 -20.37
C GLY A 58 6.47 4.28 -21.12
N GLU A 59 6.90 4.32 -22.38
CA GLU A 59 6.82 5.52 -23.23
C GLU A 59 5.38 5.99 -23.45
N ASP A 60 4.41 5.08 -23.40
CA ASP A 60 2.99 5.33 -23.70
C ASP A 60 2.08 5.39 -22.46
N LEU A 61 2.64 5.38 -21.25
CA LEU A 61 1.83 5.47 -20.03
C LEU A 61 1.60 6.92 -19.61
N ASN A 62 0.32 7.32 -19.54
CA ASN A 62 -0.07 8.52 -18.81
C ASN A 62 -0.29 8.16 -17.33
N VAL A 63 0.22 9.00 -16.44
CA VAL A 63 0.07 8.81 -14.99
C VAL A 63 -0.65 10.01 -14.41
N ASP A 64 -1.86 9.77 -13.90
CA ASP A 64 -2.68 10.80 -13.27
C ASP A 64 -2.72 10.59 -11.76
N LEU A 65 -2.31 11.61 -11.01
CA LEU A 65 -2.43 11.63 -9.56
C LEU A 65 -3.86 11.97 -9.16
N ILE A 66 -4.56 11.01 -8.54
CA ILE A 66 -5.96 11.22 -8.15
C ILE A 66 -6.12 11.75 -6.72
N ALA A 67 -5.23 11.40 -5.80
CA ALA A 67 -5.26 11.83 -4.40
C ALA A 67 -3.93 11.51 -3.70
N TYR A 68 -3.71 12.14 -2.56
CA TYR A 68 -2.71 11.73 -1.58
C TYR A 68 -3.34 10.82 -0.53
N ASP A 69 -2.56 9.85 -0.05
CA ASP A 69 -2.96 8.91 0.99
C ASP A 69 -1.98 8.96 2.16
N GLY A 70 -2.43 8.52 3.33
CA GLY A 70 -1.64 8.42 4.54
C GLY A 70 -1.54 6.97 5.00
N LEU A 71 -0.35 6.56 5.46
CA LEU A 71 -0.12 5.26 6.06
C LEU A 71 -0.18 5.36 7.58
N ALA A 72 -0.99 4.52 8.20
CA ALA A 72 -1.08 4.41 9.64
C ALA A 72 -0.56 3.05 10.12
N VAL A 73 0.27 3.07 11.16
CA VAL A 73 0.64 1.86 11.89
C VAL A 73 -0.40 1.62 12.96
N VAL A 74 -0.98 0.44 12.96
CA VAL A 74 -1.99 0.05 13.95
C VAL A 74 -1.45 -1.03 14.87
N ILE A 75 -1.83 -0.95 16.13
CA ILE A 75 -1.50 -1.93 17.17
C ILE A 75 -2.78 -2.42 17.81
N ASN A 76 -2.69 -3.55 18.53
CA ASN A 76 -3.85 -4.08 19.24
C ASN A 76 -4.36 -3.07 20.27
N ARG A 77 -5.68 -2.97 20.41
CA ARG A 77 -6.34 -2.04 21.34
C ARG A 77 -5.92 -2.24 22.80
N SER A 78 -5.53 -3.44 23.19
CA SER A 78 -5.03 -3.72 24.54
C SER A 78 -3.60 -3.25 24.78
N ASN A 79 -2.86 -2.86 23.72
CA ASN A 79 -1.52 -2.33 23.84
C ASN A 79 -1.60 -0.88 24.35
N THR A 80 -0.92 -0.59 25.45
CA THR A 80 -0.97 0.71 26.12
C THR A 80 -0.05 1.77 25.52
N LEU A 81 0.77 1.40 24.52
CA LEU A 81 1.63 2.35 23.83
C LEU A 81 0.80 3.40 23.06
N SER A 82 1.19 4.66 23.22
CA SER A 82 0.58 5.79 22.53
C SER A 82 1.43 6.32 21.38
N ASN A 83 2.70 6.00 21.33
CA ASN A 83 3.63 6.51 20.33
C ASN A 83 4.81 5.57 20.08
N LEU A 84 5.29 5.59 18.84
CA LEU A 84 6.57 5.01 18.40
C LEU A 84 7.31 6.04 17.56
N THR A 85 8.62 6.14 17.76
CA THR A 85 9.46 6.93 16.85
C THR A 85 9.67 6.17 15.53
N GLN A 86 10.03 6.89 14.46
CA GLN A 86 10.37 6.25 13.18
C GLN A 86 11.55 5.27 13.33
N GLU A 87 12.54 5.61 14.15
CA GLU A 87 13.68 4.74 14.43
C GLU A 87 13.24 3.45 15.15
N GLN A 88 12.37 3.55 16.15
CA GLN A 88 11.81 2.39 16.83
C GLN A 88 11.02 1.50 15.86
N LEU A 89 10.19 2.10 15.03
CA LEU A 89 9.43 1.39 14.03
C LEU A 89 10.33 0.69 13.01
N TYR A 90 11.36 1.38 12.51
CA TYR A 90 12.38 0.80 11.65
C TYR A 90 13.04 -0.43 12.30
N ASN A 91 13.47 -0.31 13.57
CA ASN A 91 14.14 -1.39 14.29
C ASN A 91 13.21 -2.57 14.61
N ILE A 92 11.91 -2.32 14.81
CA ILE A 92 10.90 -3.38 14.95
C ILE A 92 10.80 -4.17 13.65
N TYR A 93 10.61 -3.50 12.52
CA TYR A 93 10.49 -4.17 11.22
C TYR A 93 11.78 -4.81 10.72
N LYS A 94 12.94 -4.39 11.23
CA LYS A 94 14.23 -5.05 11.00
C LYS A 94 14.50 -6.22 11.96
N GLY A 95 13.59 -6.50 12.91
CA GLY A 95 13.76 -7.56 13.90
C GLY A 95 14.82 -7.29 14.95
N LYS A 96 15.26 -6.04 15.12
CA LYS A 96 16.18 -5.62 16.18
C LYS A 96 15.46 -5.39 17.50
N ILE A 97 14.22 -4.94 17.45
CA ILE A 97 13.34 -4.78 18.61
C ILE A 97 12.22 -5.81 18.47
N THR A 98 12.19 -6.78 19.36
CA THR A 98 11.29 -7.95 19.31
C THR A 98 10.33 -8.05 20.48
N ASN A 99 10.43 -7.13 21.44
CA ASN A 99 9.59 -7.10 22.63
C ASN A 99 9.13 -5.67 22.90
N TRP A 100 7.84 -5.51 23.22
CA TRP A 100 7.22 -4.21 23.48
C TRP A 100 7.86 -3.47 24.65
N LYS A 101 8.42 -4.17 25.66
CA LYS A 101 9.11 -3.52 26.80
C LYS A 101 10.29 -2.66 26.37
N LEU A 102 10.93 -2.98 25.25
CA LEU A 102 12.09 -2.21 24.74
C LEU A 102 11.70 -0.82 24.19
N VAL A 103 10.43 -0.59 24.02
CA VAL A 103 9.88 0.69 23.55
C VAL A 103 8.87 1.29 24.55
N GLY A 104 8.88 0.81 25.80
CA GLY A 104 8.06 1.35 26.89
C GLY A 104 6.69 0.67 27.05
N GLY A 105 6.46 -0.46 26.38
CA GLY A 105 5.24 -1.25 26.51
C GLY A 105 5.38 -2.40 27.52
N GLU A 106 4.42 -3.31 27.49
CA GLU A 106 4.40 -4.52 28.31
C GLU A 106 5.51 -5.50 27.90
N ASP A 107 5.89 -6.41 28.81
CA ASP A 107 6.82 -7.50 28.50
C ASP A 107 6.10 -8.59 27.67
N LYS A 108 5.96 -8.32 26.38
CA LYS A 108 5.31 -9.20 25.42
C LYS A 108 6.06 -9.15 24.08
N PRO A 109 6.16 -10.27 23.35
CA PRO A 109 6.78 -10.29 22.04
C PRO A 109 5.99 -9.46 21.03
N ILE A 110 6.71 -8.88 20.08
CA ILE A 110 6.12 -8.16 18.95
C ILE A 110 5.89 -9.14 17.80
N ALA A 111 4.65 -9.29 17.36
CA ALA A 111 4.32 -9.93 16.09
C ALA A 111 4.21 -8.85 15.01
N VAL A 112 5.15 -8.86 14.07
CA VAL A 112 5.15 -7.92 12.94
C VAL A 112 4.27 -8.47 11.83
N VAL A 113 3.35 -7.65 11.34
CA VAL A 113 2.47 -7.98 10.21
C VAL A 113 2.73 -7.00 9.08
N THR A 114 2.94 -7.52 7.90
CA THR A 114 3.08 -6.75 6.68
C THR A 114 2.25 -7.34 5.55
N ARG A 115 2.17 -6.63 4.43
CA ARG A 115 1.47 -7.07 3.23
C ARG A 115 2.37 -7.93 2.35
N GLU A 116 1.78 -8.49 1.32
CA GLU A 116 2.46 -9.22 0.25
C GLU A 116 3.40 -8.31 -0.57
N THR A 117 4.38 -8.91 -1.26
CA THR A 117 5.41 -8.16 -2.02
C THR A 117 4.86 -7.31 -3.17
N SER A 118 3.70 -7.67 -3.72
CA SER A 118 3.02 -6.89 -4.78
C SER A 118 2.24 -5.67 -4.26
N SER A 119 2.14 -5.49 -2.93
CA SER A 119 1.41 -4.39 -2.32
C SER A 119 2.10 -3.05 -2.51
N GLY A 120 1.37 -2.08 -3.08
CA GLY A 120 1.82 -0.70 -3.15
C GLY A 120 1.91 -0.03 -1.79
N THR A 121 1.03 -0.36 -0.86
CA THR A 121 1.05 0.12 0.53
C THR A 121 2.31 -0.35 1.25
N ARG A 122 2.67 -1.63 1.12
CA ARG A 122 3.94 -2.15 1.66
C ARG A 122 5.15 -1.44 1.07
N TYR A 123 5.19 -1.28 -0.24
CA TYR A 123 6.27 -0.57 -0.93
C TYR A 123 6.43 0.87 -0.41
N SER A 124 5.34 1.61 -0.28
CA SER A 124 5.36 2.98 0.24
C SER A 124 5.82 3.04 1.69
N PHE A 125 5.36 2.11 2.53
CA PHE A 125 5.79 1.99 3.92
C PHE A 125 7.30 1.73 4.03
N GLU A 126 7.81 0.75 3.30
CA GLU A 126 9.24 0.42 3.26
C GLU A 126 10.08 1.61 2.77
N SER A 127 9.63 2.29 1.72
CA SER A 127 10.30 3.46 1.15
C SER A 127 10.35 4.63 2.14
N LEU A 128 9.23 4.95 2.80
CA LEU A 128 9.15 6.03 3.77
C LEU A 128 10.02 5.80 5.00
N LEU A 129 10.18 4.55 5.43
CA LEU A 129 11.05 4.18 6.57
C LEU A 129 12.50 3.91 6.15
N GLY A 130 12.83 3.91 4.86
CA GLY A 130 14.15 3.54 4.38
C GLY A 130 14.46 2.04 4.54
N LEU A 131 13.44 1.20 4.58
CA LEU A 131 13.57 -0.25 4.62
C LEU A 131 13.85 -0.79 3.22
N THR A 132 14.97 -1.51 3.04
CA THR A 132 15.29 -2.19 1.78
C THR A 132 14.69 -3.59 1.71
N ARG A 133 14.44 -4.19 2.88
CA ARG A 133 13.76 -5.47 3.06
C ARG A 133 13.07 -5.49 4.41
N ILE A 134 11.79 -5.87 4.43
CA ILE A 134 11.10 -6.29 5.65
C ILE A 134 11.42 -7.76 5.89
N ILE A 135 11.56 -8.13 7.16
CA ILE A 135 11.74 -9.54 7.54
C ILE A 135 10.46 -10.28 7.21
N ASN A 136 10.61 -11.42 6.54
CA ASN A 136 9.51 -12.35 6.27
C ASN A 136 9.23 -13.19 7.50
#